data_03223e4ce56e99906d4188daf2d05970
#
_entry.id   03223e4ce56e99906d4188daf2d05970
#
_cell.length_a   1.000
_cell.length_b   1.000
_cell.length_c   1.000
_cell.angle_alpha   90.00
_cell.angle_beta   90.00
_cell.angle_gamma   90.00
#
_symmetry.space_group_name_H-M   'P 1'
#
loop_
_entity.id
_entity.type
_entity.pdbx_description
1 polymer ?
#
loop_
_entity_poly.entity_id
_entity_poly.type
_entity_poly.pdbx_seq_one_letter_code
_entity_poly.pdbx_strand_id
1 'polypeptide(L)'
;GWWPNKLVALLNVIQQIGWAAVGCITGGIALSAVASHHLSPRVGVVIIAAISFCFSLLGLRVILVYERYAWIVFFVIFMILFGEAAPYVDNKTPTSLEGSALPGAVLTLLAIVYGSSASWCTIASDYYVEYPANENRIKVFLLTTLGLAVPTSIGMTAGAVAASTLNNQPAWKDAYDEGIGDALLNIFRPSGFSHFLVVMLMLSAVNVNIMNTYSAGLSIQQMAKPLSAVPRFIWTFLCFAITIGLGVGGSSDLNQYLQSFLSLLGYWCTSYFIIILEEHAFIRRGKFTNYNLDAWNDPNKLPHGIAAAVAFGLGVVAWVMGMSEDWYVGPLADLF
;
A
#
# COMPACT_ATOMS: atom_id res chain seq x y z
N GLY A 1 -5.45 23.43 6.54
CA GLY A 1 -6.71 24.19 6.66
C GLY A 1 -7.94 23.29 6.66
N TRP A 2 -9.12 23.86 6.99
CA TRP A 2 -10.35 23.09 7.19
C TRP A 2 -10.80 22.29 5.98
N TRP A 3 -10.98 22.94 4.82
CA TRP A 3 -11.52 22.31 3.61
C TRP A 3 -10.54 21.34 2.94
N PRO A 4 -9.27 21.70 2.71
CA PRO A 4 -8.32 20.77 2.09
C PRO A 4 -8.13 19.49 2.90
N ASN A 5 -8.20 19.59 4.23
CA ASN A 5 -8.11 18.39 5.09
C ASN A 5 -9.24 17.39 4.85
N LYS A 6 -10.45 17.86 4.49
CA LYS A 6 -11.58 16.95 4.16
C LYS A 6 -11.36 16.22 2.84
N LEU A 7 -10.78 16.91 1.85
CA LEU A 7 -10.37 16.28 0.60
C LEU A 7 -9.30 15.22 0.82
N VAL A 8 -8.26 15.56 1.60
CA VAL A 8 -7.20 14.60 1.94
C VAL A 8 -7.75 13.40 2.70
N ALA A 9 -8.67 13.60 3.65
CA ALA A 9 -9.32 12.51 4.35
C ALA A 9 -10.10 11.59 3.39
N LEU A 10 -10.80 12.13 2.40
CA LEU A 10 -11.49 11.35 1.37
C LEU A 10 -10.50 10.57 0.50
N LEU A 11 -9.42 11.21 0.04
CA LEU A 11 -8.36 10.54 -0.74
C LEU A 11 -7.72 9.42 0.05
N ASN A 12 -7.51 9.62 1.36
CA ASN A 12 -6.98 8.57 2.23
C ASN A 12 -7.96 7.39 2.37
N VAL A 13 -9.27 7.64 2.49
CA VAL A 13 -10.27 6.54 2.48
C VAL A 13 -10.18 5.71 1.20
N ILE A 14 -10.13 6.38 0.03
CA ILE A 14 -10.00 5.72 -1.27
C ILE A 14 -8.71 4.90 -1.31
N GLN A 15 -7.59 5.48 -0.87
CA GLN A 15 -6.30 4.82 -0.78
C GLN A 15 -6.34 3.55 0.08
N GLN A 16 -6.88 3.64 1.28
CA GLN A 16 -6.92 2.50 2.20
C GLN A 16 -7.82 1.37 1.67
N ILE A 17 -8.97 1.71 1.09
CA ILE A 17 -9.86 0.73 0.44
C ILE A 17 -9.15 0.09 -0.77
N GLY A 18 -8.43 0.86 -1.57
CA GLY A 18 -7.65 0.35 -2.70
C GLY A 18 -6.57 -0.63 -2.26
N TRP A 19 -5.78 -0.29 -1.24
CA TRP A 19 -4.81 -1.21 -0.66
C TRP A 19 -5.44 -2.48 -0.10
N ALA A 20 -6.58 -2.35 0.57
CA ALA A 20 -7.31 -3.50 1.07
C ALA A 20 -7.81 -4.41 -0.08
N ALA A 21 -8.26 -3.82 -1.20
CA ALA A 21 -8.66 -4.59 -2.38
C ALA A 21 -7.46 -5.34 -2.98
N VAL A 22 -6.30 -4.69 -3.13
CA VAL A 22 -5.05 -5.34 -3.57
C VAL A 22 -4.70 -6.53 -2.68
N GLY A 23 -4.71 -6.33 -1.35
CA GLY A 23 -4.46 -7.41 -0.40
C GLY A 23 -5.45 -8.57 -0.52
N CYS A 24 -6.74 -8.26 -0.73
CA CYS A 24 -7.77 -9.29 -0.93
C CYS A 24 -7.57 -10.06 -2.25
N ILE A 25 -7.17 -9.38 -3.33
CA ILE A 25 -6.94 -10.03 -4.63
C ILE A 25 -5.72 -10.95 -4.54
N THR A 26 -4.59 -10.45 -4.05
CA THR A 26 -3.35 -11.25 -3.91
C THR A 26 -3.54 -12.43 -2.98
N GLY A 27 -4.18 -12.21 -1.82
CA GLY A 27 -4.52 -13.29 -0.89
C GLY A 27 -5.51 -14.29 -1.47
N GLY A 28 -6.50 -13.82 -2.24
CA GLY A 28 -7.49 -14.66 -2.91
C GLY A 28 -6.89 -15.55 -4.00
N ILE A 29 -5.97 -15.03 -4.82
CA ILE A 29 -5.20 -15.78 -5.81
C ILE A 29 -4.33 -16.84 -5.11
N ALA A 30 -3.63 -16.47 -4.05
CA ALA A 30 -2.81 -17.41 -3.29
C ALA A 30 -3.65 -18.54 -2.66
N LEU A 31 -4.84 -18.20 -2.12
CA LEU A 31 -5.76 -19.19 -1.56
C LEU A 31 -6.31 -20.14 -2.63
N SER A 32 -6.61 -19.63 -3.83
CA SER A 32 -7.03 -20.44 -4.99
C SER A 32 -5.96 -21.45 -5.37
N ALA A 33 -4.70 -21.03 -5.49
CA ALA A 33 -3.57 -21.89 -5.81
C ALA A 33 -3.37 -22.99 -4.74
N VAL A 34 -3.38 -22.63 -3.46
CA VAL A 34 -3.27 -23.60 -2.35
C VAL A 34 -4.40 -24.62 -2.38
N ALA A 35 -5.61 -24.22 -2.79
CA ALA A 35 -6.77 -25.08 -2.95
C ALA A 35 -6.79 -25.86 -4.29
N SER A 36 -5.68 -25.87 -5.05
CA SER A 36 -5.57 -26.52 -6.36
C SER A 36 -6.72 -26.09 -7.31
N HIS A 37 -7.06 -24.82 -7.30
CA HIS A 37 -8.13 -24.16 -8.09
C HIS A 37 -9.55 -24.70 -7.85
N HIS A 38 -9.77 -25.54 -6.82
CA HIS A 38 -11.12 -25.91 -6.39
C HIS A 38 -11.90 -24.71 -5.82
N LEU A 39 -11.22 -23.64 -5.45
CA LEU A 39 -11.78 -22.39 -4.99
C LEU A 39 -11.43 -21.29 -5.98
N SER A 40 -12.43 -20.58 -6.51
CA SER A 40 -12.16 -19.48 -7.43
C SER A 40 -11.46 -18.31 -6.72
N PRO A 41 -10.60 -17.51 -7.39
CA PRO A 41 -9.97 -16.33 -6.81
C PRO A 41 -10.98 -15.34 -6.22
N ARG A 42 -12.16 -15.18 -6.84
CA ARG A 42 -13.24 -14.30 -6.35
C ARG A 42 -13.77 -14.73 -4.99
N VAL A 43 -13.95 -16.02 -4.77
CA VAL A 43 -14.36 -16.57 -3.46
C VAL A 43 -13.22 -16.37 -2.46
N GLY A 44 -11.97 -16.57 -2.88
CA GLY A 44 -10.79 -16.28 -2.08
C GLY A 44 -10.75 -14.82 -1.60
N VAL A 45 -11.03 -13.85 -2.48
CA VAL A 45 -11.15 -12.42 -2.14
C VAL A 45 -12.15 -12.21 -0.99
N VAL A 46 -13.33 -12.81 -1.09
CA VAL A 46 -14.38 -12.67 -0.05
C VAL A 46 -13.92 -13.26 1.28
N ILE A 47 -13.26 -14.42 1.26
CA ILE A 47 -12.74 -15.08 2.47
C ILE A 47 -11.68 -14.20 3.14
N ILE A 48 -10.69 -13.71 2.37
CA ILE A 48 -9.63 -12.83 2.91
C ILE A 48 -10.22 -11.54 3.49
N ALA A 49 -11.16 -10.93 2.78
CA ALA A 49 -11.83 -9.73 3.25
C ALA A 49 -12.60 -9.99 4.56
N ALA A 50 -13.35 -11.10 4.65
CA ALA A 50 -14.12 -11.46 5.84
C ALA A 50 -13.22 -11.70 7.06
N ILE A 51 -12.11 -12.43 6.88
CA ILE A 51 -11.13 -12.66 7.94
C ILE A 51 -10.54 -11.32 8.40
N SER A 52 -10.11 -10.47 7.45
CA SER A 52 -9.56 -9.15 7.75
C SER A 52 -10.54 -8.26 8.51
N PHE A 53 -11.83 -8.27 8.12
CA PHE A 53 -12.87 -7.54 8.81
C PHE A 53 -13.06 -8.02 10.26
N CYS A 54 -13.14 -9.32 10.48
CA CYS A 54 -13.27 -9.87 11.84
C CYS A 54 -12.10 -9.44 12.74
N PHE A 55 -10.86 -9.50 12.22
CA PHE A 55 -9.69 -9.07 12.99
C PHE A 55 -9.64 -7.55 13.21
N SER A 56 -10.11 -6.74 12.26
CA SER A 56 -10.13 -5.27 12.41
C SER A 56 -11.04 -4.78 13.55
N LEU A 57 -11.99 -5.62 13.99
CA LEU A 57 -12.85 -5.32 15.12
C LEU A 57 -12.16 -5.49 16.49
N LEU A 58 -11.02 -6.19 16.56
CA LEU A 58 -10.30 -6.46 17.82
C LEU A 58 -9.64 -5.20 18.42
N GLY A 59 -9.46 -4.16 17.63
CA GLY A 59 -8.92 -2.87 18.08
C GLY A 59 -7.40 -2.77 17.97
N LEU A 60 -6.92 -1.51 17.98
CA LEU A 60 -5.53 -1.14 17.67
C LEU A 60 -4.50 -1.85 18.58
N ARG A 61 -4.78 -1.99 19.87
CA ARG A 61 -3.83 -2.57 20.81
C ARG A 61 -3.49 -4.02 20.49
N VAL A 62 -4.47 -4.82 20.06
CA VAL A 62 -4.26 -6.21 19.64
C VAL A 62 -3.46 -6.26 18.34
N ILE A 63 -3.80 -5.38 17.40
CA ILE A 63 -3.12 -5.23 16.11
C ILE A 63 -1.62 -4.95 16.35
N LEU A 64 -1.29 -3.97 17.19
CA LEU A 64 0.11 -3.59 17.47
C LEU A 64 0.92 -4.70 18.16
N VAL A 65 0.28 -5.50 19.02
CA VAL A 65 0.95 -6.67 19.62
C VAL A 65 1.25 -7.73 18.57
N TYR A 66 0.31 -8.00 17.68
CA TYR A 66 0.50 -8.95 16.58
C TYR A 66 1.62 -8.48 15.63
N GLU A 67 1.59 -7.21 15.18
CA GLU A 67 2.57 -6.61 14.28
C GLU A 67 4.00 -6.69 14.83
N ARG A 68 4.16 -6.57 16.13
CA ARG A 68 5.48 -6.66 16.79
C ARG A 68 6.22 -7.96 16.46
N TYR A 69 5.51 -9.05 16.20
CA TYR A 69 6.10 -10.38 15.99
C TYR A 69 5.89 -10.91 14.57
N ALA A 70 4.82 -10.51 13.89
CA ALA A 70 4.45 -11.01 12.57
C ALA A 70 5.55 -10.81 11.51
N TRP A 71 6.25 -9.67 11.55
CA TRP A 71 7.34 -9.37 10.62
C TRP A 71 8.45 -10.42 10.61
N ILE A 72 8.72 -11.09 11.75
CA ILE A 72 9.76 -12.13 11.85
C ILE A 72 9.42 -13.32 10.95
N VAL A 73 8.16 -13.74 10.97
CA VAL A 73 7.68 -14.84 10.13
C VAL A 73 7.84 -14.49 8.65
N PHE A 74 7.39 -13.32 8.25
CA PHE A 74 7.49 -12.90 6.84
C PHE A 74 8.94 -12.69 6.40
N PHE A 75 9.79 -12.16 7.25
CA PHE A 75 11.22 -12.03 6.97
C PHE A 75 11.85 -13.39 6.71
N VAL A 76 11.56 -14.41 7.54
CA VAL A 76 12.06 -15.78 7.34
C VAL A 76 11.57 -16.35 6.01
N ILE A 77 10.29 -16.13 5.66
CA ILE A 77 9.74 -16.61 4.37
C ILE A 77 10.47 -15.95 3.19
N PHE A 78 10.75 -14.64 3.25
CA PHE A 78 11.54 -13.98 2.21
C PHE A 78 12.97 -14.53 2.13
N MET A 79 13.60 -14.86 3.24
CA MET A 79 14.94 -15.49 3.22
C MET A 79 14.90 -16.88 2.60
N ILE A 80 13.84 -17.66 2.85
CA ILE A 80 13.62 -18.96 2.18
C ILE A 80 13.44 -18.75 0.67
N LEU A 81 12.61 -17.78 0.27
CA LEU A 81 12.39 -17.43 -1.15
C LEU A 81 13.71 -17.08 -1.85
N PHE A 82 14.55 -16.25 -1.22
CA PHE A 82 15.87 -15.94 -1.77
C PHE A 82 16.76 -17.18 -1.90
N GLY A 83 16.77 -18.06 -0.88
CA GLY A 83 17.56 -19.30 -0.91
C GLY A 83 17.13 -20.24 -2.02
N GLU A 84 15.82 -20.42 -2.22
CA GLU A 84 15.26 -21.31 -3.24
C GLU A 84 15.39 -20.72 -4.66
N ALA A 85 15.24 -19.41 -4.81
CA ALA A 85 15.30 -18.73 -6.11
C ALA A 85 16.73 -18.43 -6.59
N ALA A 86 17.68 -18.14 -5.69
CA ALA A 86 19.02 -17.68 -6.03
C ALA A 86 19.78 -18.55 -7.06
N PRO A 87 19.72 -19.91 -7.01
CA PRO A 87 20.43 -20.74 -7.99
C PRO A 87 19.93 -20.59 -9.42
N TYR A 88 18.71 -20.06 -9.61
CA TYR A 88 18.00 -20.00 -10.89
C TYR A 88 17.86 -18.59 -11.43
N VAL A 89 18.43 -17.58 -10.76
CA VAL A 89 18.41 -16.19 -11.20
C VAL A 89 19.03 -16.04 -12.58
N ASP A 90 18.32 -15.36 -13.47
CA ASP A 90 18.86 -14.97 -14.76
C ASP A 90 19.53 -13.60 -14.67
N ASN A 91 20.83 -13.58 -14.82
CA ASN A 91 21.66 -12.36 -14.86
C ASN A 91 22.38 -12.16 -16.20
N LYS A 92 22.02 -12.95 -17.22
CA LYS A 92 22.70 -12.99 -18.53
C LYS A 92 21.85 -12.51 -19.68
N THR A 93 20.52 -12.66 -19.58
CA THR A 93 19.63 -12.19 -20.63
C THR A 93 19.64 -10.66 -20.68
N PRO A 94 20.06 -10.06 -21.79
CA PRO A 94 20.03 -8.61 -21.96
C PRO A 94 18.57 -8.13 -21.98
N THR A 95 18.37 -6.88 -21.57
CA THR A 95 17.03 -6.26 -21.71
C THR A 95 16.64 -6.18 -23.18
N SER A 96 15.38 -6.46 -23.48
CA SER A 96 14.79 -6.25 -24.81
C SER A 96 14.33 -4.80 -25.03
N LEU A 97 14.38 -3.98 -24.00
CA LEU A 97 13.97 -2.57 -24.06
C LEU A 97 15.10 -1.71 -24.57
N GLU A 98 14.82 -0.93 -25.63
CA GLU A 98 15.77 -0.03 -26.27
C GLU A 98 15.26 1.42 -26.28
N GLY A 99 16.16 2.38 -26.48
CA GLY A 99 15.82 3.79 -26.61
C GLY A 99 15.12 4.37 -25.38
N SER A 100 14.03 5.07 -25.56
CA SER A 100 13.24 5.68 -24.47
C SER A 100 12.43 4.67 -23.65
N ALA A 101 12.23 3.44 -24.14
CA ALA A 101 11.45 2.42 -23.43
C ALA A 101 12.16 1.95 -22.15
N LEU A 102 13.49 1.86 -22.14
CA LEU A 102 14.22 1.45 -20.94
C LEU A 102 14.14 2.47 -19.80
N PRO A 103 14.47 3.77 -19.99
CA PRO A 103 14.23 4.75 -18.93
C PRO A 103 12.76 4.87 -18.53
N GLY A 104 11.81 4.72 -19.46
CA GLY A 104 10.39 4.68 -19.15
C GLY A 104 10.03 3.55 -18.17
N ALA A 105 10.49 2.33 -18.42
CA ALA A 105 10.27 1.20 -17.51
C ALA A 105 10.92 1.41 -16.12
N VAL A 106 12.12 2.01 -16.08
CA VAL A 106 12.78 2.35 -14.81
C VAL A 106 11.98 3.38 -14.03
N LEU A 107 11.47 4.43 -14.70
CA LEU A 107 10.64 5.46 -14.05
C LEU A 107 9.32 4.88 -13.54
N THR A 108 8.68 3.99 -14.30
CA THR A 108 7.48 3.27 -13.87
C THR A 108 7.73 2.46 -12.60
N LEU A 109 8.82 1.68 -12.57
CA LEU A 109 9.20 0.92 -11.38
C LEU A 109 9.47 1.83 -10.18
N LEU A 110 10.19 2.93 -10.39
CA LEU A 110 10.44 3.93 -9.34
C LEU A 110 9.13 4.53 -8.81
N ALA A 111 8.17 4.86 -9.69
CA ALA A 111 6.87 5.38 -9.30
C ALA A 111 6.07 4.36 -8.45
N ILE A 112 6.09 3.09 -8.83
CA ILE A 112 5.44 1.99 -8.08
C ILE A 112 6.05 1.85 -6.69
N VAL A 113 7.38 1.77 -6.59
CA VAL A 113 8.11 1.64 -5.31
C VAL A 113 7.87 2.86 -4.43
N TYR A 114 7.95 4.05 -5.02
CA TYR A 114 7.69 5.29 -4.31
C TYR A 114 6.25 5.38 -3.81
N GLY A 115 5.26 5.11 -4.66
CA GLY A 115 3.84 5.15 -4.32
C GLY A 115 3.48 4.20 -3.16
N SER A 116 4.10 3.01 -3.14
CA SER A 116 3.91 2.05 -2.05
C SER A 116 4.37 2.58 -0.69
N SER A 117 5.48 3.32 -0.66
CA SER A 117 6.05 3.88 0.58
C SER A 117 5.45 5.24 0.95
N ALA A 118 5.22 6.13 -0.04
CA ALA A 118 4.68 7.46 0.17
C ALA A 118 3.28 7.45 0.78
N SER A 119 2.49 6.42 0.50
CA SER A 119 1.16 6.25 1.04
C SER A 119 1.10 6.22 2.58
N TRP A 120 2.18 5.84 3.25
CA TRP A 120 2.27 5.85 4.71
C TRP A 120 2.22 7.24 5.33
N CYS A 121 2.54 8.30 4.59
CA CYS A 121 2.51 9.67 5.11
C CYS A 121 1.12 10.10 5.60
N THR A 122 0.06 9.47 5.12
CA THR A 122 -1.33 9.79 5.46
C THR A 122 -1.86 9.06 6.68
N ILE A 123 -1.23 7.95 7.07
CA ILE A 123 -1.72 7.06 8.14
C ILE A 123 -0.74 6.87 9.29
N ALA A 124 0.52 7.27 9.16
CA ALA A 124 1.54 7.05 10.19
C ALA A 124 1.11 7.58 11.56
N SER A 125 0.41 8.72 11.62
CA SER A 125 -0.09 9.33 12.85
C SER A 125 -1.15 8.47 13.56
N ASP A 126 -1.91 7.65 12.85
CA ASP A 126 -2.95 6.80 13.43
C ASP A 126 -2.35 5.73 14.37
N TYR A 127 -1.08 5.37 14.13
CA TYR A 127 -0.33 4.39 14.92
C TYR A 127 0.58 5.05 15.94
N TYR A 128 1.11 6.25 15.65
CA TYR A 128 2.04 6.95 16.53
C TYR A 128 1.35 7.61 17.74
N VAL A 129 0.03 7.68 17.72
CA VAL A 129 -0.76 8.20 18.87
C VAL A 129 -0.48 7.42 20.18
N GLU A 130 -0.06 6.16 20.09
CA GLU A 130 0.30 5.31 21.24
C GLU A 130 1.73 5.60 21.77
N TYR A 131 2.52 6.43 21.09
CA TYR A 131 3.87 6.77 21.57
C TYR A 131 3.83 7.85 22.67
N PRO A 132 4.74 7.77 23.65
CA PRO A 132 4.88 8.84 24.63
C PRO A 132 5.19 10.20 23.98
N ALA A 133 4.55 11.27 24.45
CA ALA A 133 4.72 12.61 23.87
C ALA A 133 6.17 13.15 23.97
N ASN A 134 6.98 12.60 24.86
CA ASN A 134 8.38 12.97 25.09
C ASN A 134 9.38 12.05 24.37
N GLU A 135 8.92 11.17 23.47
CA GLU A 135 9.82 10.28 22.74
C GLU A 135 10.80 11.07 21.86
N ASN A 136 12.01 10.52 21.66
CA ASN A 136 13.05 11.18 20.89
C ASN A 136 12.67 11.23 19.40
N ARG A 137 12.55 12.43 18.84
CA ARG A 137 12.13 12.68 17.45
C ARG A 137 13.04 12.03 16.42
N ILE A 138 14.36 12.06 16.66
CA ILE A 138 15.35 11.44 15.76
C ILE A 138 15.20 9.93 15.78
N LYS A 139 14.98 9.34 16.96
CA LYS A 139 14.70 7.90 17.10
C LYS A 139 13.43 7.51 16.33
N VAL A 140 12.33 8.26 16.49
CA VAL A 140 11.07 8.00 15.75
C VAL A 140 11.30 8.12 14.26
N PHE A 141 11.98 9.17 13.79
CA PHE A 141 12.30 9.38 12.38
C PHE A 141 13.13 8.23 11.80
N LEU A 142 14.22 7.86 12.45
CA LEU A 142 15.11 6.80 11.98
C LEU A 142 14.40 5.43 11.97
N LEU A 143 13.69 5.09 13.04
CA LEU A 143 12.98 3.81 13.12
C LEU A 143 11.85 3.72 12.08
N THR A 144 11.12 4.82 11.84
CA THR A 144 10.10 4.86 10.79
C THR A 144 10.71 4.71 9.41
N THR A 145 11.74 5.50 9.10
CA THR A 145 12.39 5.49 7.79
C THR A 145 13.01 4.12 7.50
N LEU A 146 13.79 3.57 8.44
CA LEU A 146 14.41 2.25 8.27
C LEU A 146 13.36 1.13 8.28
N GLY A 147 12.33 1.25 9.13
CA GLY A 147 11.25 0.27 9.21
C GLY A 147 10.38 0.21 7.95
N LEU A 148 10.31 1.28 7.16
CA LEU A 148 9.68 1.27 5.84
C LEU A 148 10.68 0.88 4.75
N ALA A 149 11.83 1.54 4.67
CA ALA A 149 12.78 1.39 3.56
C ALA A 149 13.36 -0.03 3.49
N VAL A 150 13.81 -0.60 4.61
CA VAL A 150 14.49 -1.89 4.60
C VAL A 150 13.55 -3.04 4.23
N PRO A 151 12.38 -3.22 4.87
CA PRO A 151 11.46 -4.30 4.47
C PRO A 151 10.92 -4.13 3.05
N THR A 152 10.60 -2.90 2.62
CA THR A 152 10.16 -2.63 1.25
C THR A 152 11.23 -3.03 0.24
N SER A 153 12.49 -2.65 0.49
CA SER A 153 13.62 -3.03 -0.39
C SER A 153 13.81 -4.54 -0.45
N ILE A 154 13.71 -5.24 0.67
CA ILE A 154 13.78 -6.71 0.72
C ILE A 154 12.63 -7.34 -0.08
N GLY A 155 11.41 -6.89 0.15
CA GLY A 155 10.22 -7.42 -0.56
C GLY A 155 10.27 -7.19 -2.07
N MET A 156 10.61 -5.97 -2.50
CA MET A 156 10.74 -5.64 -3.93
C MET A 156 11.87 -6.43 -4.59
N THR A 157 13.01 -6.57 -3.89
CA THR A 157 14.14 -7.39 -4.40
C THR A 157 13.75 -8.87 -4.48
N ALA A 158 13.00 -9.40 -3.51
CA ALA A 158 12.51 -10.77 -3.54
C ALA A 158 11.60 -11.02 -4.76
N GLY A 159 10.70 -10.08 -5.05
CA GLY A 159 9.87 -10.13 -6.26
C GLY A 159 10.69 -10.10 -7.55
N ALA A 160 11.68 -9.20 -7.65
CA ALA A 160 12.56 -9.11 -8.81
C ALA A 160 13.40 -10.39 -9.00
N VAL A 161 13.94 -10.94 -7.91
CA VAL A 161 14.69 -12.20 -7.92
C VAL A 161 13.80 -13.34 -8.40
N ALA A 162 12.61 -13.51 -7.83
CA ALA A 162 11.67 -14.54 -8.24
C ALA A 162 11.27 -14.39 -9.72
N ALA A 163 10.95 -13.17 -10.17
CA ALA A 163 10.61 -12.92 -11.58
C ALA A 163 11.76 -13.25 -12.53
N SER A 164 13.01 -12.95 -12.17
CA SER A 164 14.18 -13.25 -13.02
C SER A 164 14.41 -14.75 -13.23
N THR A 165 13.95 -15.60 -12.30
CA THR A 165 14.10 -17.07 -12.43
C THR A 165 13.22 -17.67 -13.51
N LEU A 166 12.14 -16.99 -13.92
CA LEU A 166 11.17 -17.50 -14.88
C LEU A 166 11.81 -17.76 -16.26
N ASN A 167 12.85 -17.01 -16.62
CA ASN A 167 13.60 -17.24 -17.87
C ASN A 167 14.39 -18.55 -17.85
N ASN A 168 14.88 -18.97 -16.69
CA ASN A 168 15.69 -20.18 -16.50
C ASN A 168 14.89 -21.40 -16.07
N GLN A 169 13.61 -21.22 -15.68
CA GLN A 169 12.75 -22.28 -15.17
C GLN A 169 11.38 -22.26 -15.88
N PRO A 170 11.24 -22.95 -17.02
CA PRO A 170 9.97 -22.96 -17.78
C PRO A 170 8.77 -23.39 -16.95
N ALA A 171 8.93 -24.40 -16.08
CA ALA A 171 7.84 -24.88 -15.23
C ALA A 171 7.34 -23.80 -14.22
N TRP A 172 8.23 -22.91 -13.77
CA TRP A 172 7.84 -21.81 -12.90
C TRP A 172 7.17 -20.68 -13.70
N LYS A 173 7.59 -20.50 -14.95
CA LYS A 173 6.93 -19.57 -15.86
C LYS A 173 5.52 -20.03 -16.20
N ASP A 174 5.33 -21.29 -16.54
CA ASP A 174 4.01 -21.85 -16.82
C ASP A 174 3.08 -21.69 -15.59
N ALA A 175 3.60 -21.96 -14.39
CA ALA A 175 2.87 -21.74 -13.15
C ALA A 175 2.58 -20.24 -12.89
N TYR A 176 3.49 -19.33 -13.24
CA TYR A 176 3.26 -17.90 -13.13
C TYR A 176 2.17 -17.39 -14.08
N ASP A 177 2.06 -17.98 -15.25
CA ASP A 177 1.01 -17.66 -16.23
C ASP A 177 -0.39 -18.10 -15.73
N GLU A 178 -0.46 -19.09 -14.83
CA GLU A 178 -1.69 -19.45 -14.10
C GLU A 178 -1.96 -18.48 -12.92
N GLY A 179 -0.94 -18.05 -12.21
CA GLY A 179 -1.04 -17.11 -11.12
C GLY A 179 0.20 -17.03 -10.23
N ILE A 180 0.37 -15.89 -9.54
CA ILE A 180 1.52 -15.69 -8.62
C ILE A 180 1.53 -16.72 -7.47
N GLY A 181 0.36 -17.19 -7.02
CA GLY A 181 0.25 -18.23 -6.01
C GLY A 181 0.85 -19.56 -6.47
N ASP A 182 0.57 -19.94 -7.72
CA ASP A 182 1.08 -21.16 -8.36
C ASP A 182 2.58 -21.10 -8.59
N ALA A 183 3.09 -19.93 -9.02
CA ALA A 183 4.54 -19.70 -9.11
C ALA A 183 5.23 -19.91 -7.76
N LEU A 184 4.70 -19.33 -6.69
CA LEU A 184 5.27 -19.48 -5.34
C LEU A 184 5.20 -20.91 -4.83
N LEU A 185 4.12 -21.66 -5.10
CA LEU A 185 4.01 -23.08 -4.78
C LEU A 185 5.09 -23.92 -5.48
N ASN A 186 5.48 -23.53 -6.70
CA ASN A 186 6.51 -24.21 -7.48
C ASN A 186 7.93 -23.81 -7.09
N ILE A 187 8.14 -22.56 -6.64
CA ILE A 187 9.45 -22.08 -6.15
C ILE A 187 9.78 -22.73 -4.82
N PHE A 188 8.85 -22.69 -3.85
CA PHE A 188 9.09 -23.25 -2.53
C PHE A 188 9.11 -24.79 -2.51
N ARG A 189 10.07 -25.38 -1.79
CA ARG A 189 10.24 -26.82 -1.66
C ARG A 189 10.43 -27.25 -0.20
N PRO A 190 10.05 -28.48 0.18
CA PRO A 190 9.24 -29.46 -0.55
C PRO A 190 7.76 -29.06 -0.65
N SER A 191 6.99 -29.70 -1.51
CA SER A 191 5.61 -29.32 -1.84
C SER A 191 4.65 -29.14 -0.65
N GLY A 192 4.74 -30.01 0.38
CA GLY A 192 3.93 -29.84 1.58
C GLY A 192 4.29 -28.58 2.39
N PHE A 193 5.55 -28.20 2.40
CA PHE A 193 6.04 -27.00 3.08
C PHE A 193 5.71 -25.74 2.25
N SER A 194 5.70 -25.83 0.91
CA SER A 194 5.31 -24.70 0.04
C SER A 194 3.88 -24.25 0.33
N HIS A 195 2.93 -25.16 0.49
CA HIS A 195 1.54 -24.82 0.85
C HIS A 195 1.47 -24.05 2.18
N PHE A 196 2.22 -24.50 3.19
CA PHE A 196 2.31 -23.80 4.47
C PHE A 196 2.86 -22.37 4.31
N LEU A 197 3.94 -22.19 3.54
CA LEU A 197 4.56 -20.88 3.33
C LEU A 197 3.62 -19.94 2.56
N VAL A 198 2.93 -20.42 1.53
CA VAL A 198 1.98 -19.62 0.76
C VAL A 198 0.77 -19.23 1.61
N VAL A 199 0.27 -20.12 2.48
CA VAL A 199 -0.77 -19.78 3.47
C VAL A 199 -0.27 -18.69 4.44
N MET A 200 0.96 -18.76 4.92
CA MET A 200 1.53 -17.70 5.76
C MET A 200 1.60 -16.36 5.00
N LEU A 201 2.05 -16.36 3.75
CA LEU A 201 2.07 -15.15 2.90
C LEU A 201 0.66 -14.60 2.66
N MET A 202 -0.33 -15.46 2.44
CA MET A 202 -1.74 -15.05 2.35
C MET A 202 -2.21 -14.34 3.63
N LEU A 203 -1.78 -14.79 4.81
CA LEU A 203 -2.10 -14.14 6.09
C LEU A 203 -1.44 -12.75 6.21
N SER A 204 -0.35 -12.47 5.46
CA SER A 204 0.19 -11.10 5.39
C SER A 204 -0.77 -10.12 4.74
N ALA A 205 -1.51 -10.55 3.74
CA ALA A 205 -2.56 -9.74 3.12
C ALA A 205 -3.68 -9.39 4.13
N VAL A 206 -4.08 -10.37 4.96
CA VAL A 206 -5.03 -10.11 6.06
C VAL A 206 -4.48 -9.05 7.01
N ASN A 207 -3.21 -9.14 7.37
CA ASN A 207 -2.54 -8.21 8.26
C ASN A 207 -2.61 -6.77 7.77
N VAL A 208 -2.16 -6.53 6.53
CA VAL A 208 -2.20 -5.20 5.91
C VAL A 208 -3.65 -4.67 5.82
N ASN A 209 -4.61 -5.52 5.50
CA ASN A 209 -6.00 -5.14 5.37
C ASN A 209 -6.64 -4.70 6.70
N ILE A 210 -6.22 -5.28 7.81
CA ILE A 210 -6.67 -4.85 9.14
C ILE A 210 -6.29 -3.38 9.37
N MET A 211 -5.05 -3.02 9.06
CA MET A 211 -4.55 -1.65 9.21
C MET A 211 -5.27 -0.68 8.25
N ASN A 212 -5.40 -1.05 7.00
CA ASN A 212 -6.06 -0.23 5.98
C ASN A 212 -7.51 0.06 6.37
N THR A 213 -8.26 -0.96 6.75
CA THR A 213 -9.68 -0.82 7.11
C THR A 213 -9.86 0.00 8.40
N TYR A 214 -8.93 -0.14 9.35
CA TYR A 214 -8.91 0.67 10.57
C TYR A 214 -8.72 2.16 10.24
N SER A 215 -7.69 2.51 9.47
CA SER A 215 -7.37 3.89 9.10
C SER A 215 -8.43 4.52 8.18
N ALA A 216 -9.04 3.74 7.27
CA ALA A 216 -10.16 4.21 6.47
C ALA A 216 -11.35 4.65 7.35
N GLY A 217 -11.71 3.84 8.35
CA GLY A 217 -12.77 4.19 9.30
C GLY A 217 -12.49 5.47 10.08
N LEU A 218 -11.25 5.69 10.54
CA LEU A 218 -10.84 6.93 11.20
C LEU A 218 -10.94 8.14 10.26
N SER A 219 -10.47 7.99 9.02
CA SER A 219 -10.52 9.07 8.03
C SER A 219 -11.94 9.49 7.67
N ILE A 220 -12.89 8.54 7.59
CA ILE A 220 -14.31 8.86 7.40
C ILE A 220 -14.83 9.69 8.59
N GLN A 221 -14.53 9.29 9.81
CA GLN A 221 -14.97 10.03 11.00
C GLN A 221 -14.39 11.45 11.06
N GLN A 222 -13.19 11.67 10.51
CA GLN A 222 -12.55 12.99 10.45
C GLN A 222 -13.21 13.94 9.45
N MET A 223 -13.93 13.44 8.44
CA MET A 223 -14.48 14.27 7.37
C MET A 223 -15.57 15.22 7.85
N ALA A 224 -16.43 14.81 8.78
CA ALA A 224 -17.51 15.67 9.30
C ALA A 224 -17.98 15.24 10.69
N LYS A 225 -18.46 16.22 11.49
CA LYS A 225 -19.03 15.95 12.82
C LYS A 225 -20.12 14.87 12.84
N PRO A 226 -21.11 14.85 11.92
CA PRO A 226 -22.11 13.77 11.88
C PRO A 226 -21.49 12.39 11.68
N LEU A 227 -20.42 12.30 10.86
CA LEU A 227 -19.74 11.03 10.60
C LEU A 227 -18.93 10.54 11.82
N SER A 228 -18.41 11.46 12.63
CA SER A 228 -17.73 11.11 13.88
C SER A 228 -18.68 10.59 14.96
N ALA A 229 -19.97 10.92 14.89
CA ALA A 229 -20.99 10.41 15.81
C ALA A 229 -21.37 8.94 15.53
N VAL A 230 -21.11 8.46 14.33
CA VAL A 230 -21.37 7.07 13.95
C VAL A 230 -20.22 6.18 14.45
N PRO A 231 -20.51 5.07 15.13
CA PRO A 231 -19.50 4.13 15.61
C PRO A 231 -18.58 3.64 14.48
N ARG A 232 -17.27 3.58 14.74
CA ARG A 232 -16.25 3.21 13.73
C ARG A 232 -16.54 1.88 13.03
N PHE A 233 -17.07 0.88 13.74
CA PHE A 233 -17.34 -0.43 13.14
C PHE A 233 -18.30 -0.38 11.95
N ILE A 234 -19.23 0.60 11.91
CA ILE A 234 -20.13 0.80 10.78
C ILE A 234 -19.35 1.26 9.56
N TRP A 235 -18.42 2.20 9.74
CA TRP A 235 -17.53 2.66 8.67
C TRP A 235 -16.59 1.56 8.21
N THR A 236 -16.05 0.77 9.14
CA THR A 236 -15.24 -0.40 8.83
C THR A 236 -16.01 -1.41 8.00
N PHE A 237 -17.29 -1.65 8.32
CA PHE A 237 -18.16 -2.54 7.53
C PHE A 237 -18.44 -1.98 6.13
N LEU A 238 -18.67 -0.68 6.00
CA LEU A 238 -18.84 -0.04 4.69
C LEU A 238 -17.57 -0.17 3.84
N CYS A 239 -16.41 0.11 4.42
CA CYS A 239 -15.12 -0.06 3.74
C CYS A 239 -14.91 -1.53 3.30
N PHE A 240 -15.24 -2.48 4.16
CA PHE A 240 -15.20 -3.91 3.84
C PHE A 240 -16.08 -4.26 2.65
N ALA A 241 -17.33 -3.78 2.62
CA ALA A 241 -18.24 -4.04 1.51
C ALA A 241 -17.72 -3.48 0.17
N ILE A 242 -17.17 -2.25 0.20
CA ILE A 242 -16.56 -1.64 -0.99
C ILE A 242 -15.31 -2.40 -1.41
N THR A 243 -14.47 -2.82 -0.46
CA THR A 243 -13.26 -3.61 -0.72
C THR A 243 -13.59 -4.92 -1.43
N ILE A 244 -14.66 -5.63 -1.01
CA ILE A 244 -15.12 -6.84 -1.72
C ILE A 244 -15.51 -6.51 -3.15
N GLY A 245 -16.32 -5.46 -3.35
CA GLY A 245 -16.75 -5.06 -4.69
C GLY A 245 -15.58 -4.79 -5.63
N LEU A 246 -14.60 -4.01 -5.17
CA LEU A 246 -13.38 -3.70 -5.92
C LEU A 246 -12.49 -4.94 -6.12
N GLY A 247 -12.32 -5.75 -5.06
CA GLY A 247 -11.48 -6.95 -5.13
C GLY A 247 -12.02 -8.02 -6.05
N VAL A 248 -13.35 -8.24 -6.05
CA VAL A 248 -13.99 -9.18 -6.98
C VAL A 248 -13.93 -8.65 -8.41
N GLY A 249 -14.16 -7.35 -8.61
CA GLY A 249 -14.09 -6.72 -9.94
C GLY A 249 -12.68 -6.67 -10.52
N GLY A 250 -11.64 -6.42 -9.70
CA GLY A 250 -10.25 -6.32 -10.14
C GLY A 250 -9.48 -7.64 -10.12
N SER A 251 -10.12 -8.77 -9.78
CA SER A 251 -9.41 -10.05 -9.62
C SER A 251 -8.85 -10.65 -10.92
N SER A 252 -9.29 -10.20 -12.09
CA SER A 252 -8.80 -10.63 -13.40
C SER A 252 -7.57 -9.85 -13.88
N ASP A 253 -7.37 -8.62 -13.40
CA ASP A 253 -6.38 -7.68 -13.96
C ASP A 253 -5.51 -7.04 -12.85
N LEU A 254 -5.00 -7.88 -11.93
CA LEU A 254 -4.23 -7.43 -10.76
C LEU A 254 -3.06 -6.52 -11.12
N ASN A 255 -2.29 -6.85 -12.16
CA ASN A 255 -1.09 -6.09 -12.52
C ASN A 255 -1.43 -4.67 -12.98
N GLN A 256 -2.44 -4.51 -13.84
CA GLN A 256 -2.91 -3.19 -14.29
C GLN A 256 -3.50 -2.38 -13.14
N TYR A 257 -4.30 -3.04 -12.29
CA TYR A 257 -4.87 -2.41 -11.10
C TYR A 257 -3.77 -1.90 -10.17
N LEU A 258 -2.73 -2.70 -9.89
CA LEU A 258 -1.60 -2.33 -9.06
C LEU A 258 -0.83 -1.15 -9.64
N GLN A 259 -0.46 -1.22 -10.93
CA GLN A 259 0.34 -0.20 -11.58
C GLN A 259 -0.37 1.16 -11.54
N SER A 260 -1.59 1.26 -12.06
CA SER A 260 -2.35 2.51 -12.10
C SER A 260 -2.67 3.04 -10.69
N PHE A 261 -3.02 2.15 -9.75
CA PHE A 261 -3.33 2.54 -8.39
C PHE A 261 -2.11 3.10 -7.65
N LEU A 262 -0.94 2.44 -7.73
CA LEU A 262 0.28 2.88 -7.04
C LEU A 262 0.84 4.18 -7.63
N SER A 263 0.78 4.34 -8.95
CA SER A 263 1.18 5.59 -9.59
C SER A 263 0.32 6.76 -9.11
N LEU A 264 -1.00 6.61 -9.11
CA LEU A 264 -1.94 7.63 -8.62
C LEU A 264 -1.68 7.99 -7.15
N LEU A 265 -1.36 7.00 -6.30
CA LEU A 265 -1.00 7.26 -4.91
C LEU A 265 0.26 8.12 -4.80
N GLY A 266 1.28 7.82 -5.58
CA GLY A 266 2.53 8.58 -5.61
C GLY A 266 2.27 10.07 -5.92
N TYR A 267 1.41 10.35 -6.88
CA TYR A 267 1.10 11.72 -7.30
C TYR A 267 0.48 12.57 -6.18
N TRP A 268 -0.64 12.15 -5.62
CA TRP A 268 -1.33 12.98 -4.64
C TRP A 268 -0.66 12.97 -3.26
N CYS A 269 -0.07 11.85 -2.84
CA CYS A 269 0.68 11.76 -1.59
C CYS A 269 1.87 12.70 -1.59
N THR A 270 2.58 12.86 -2.73
CA THR A 270 3.69 13.80 -2.86
C THR A 270 3.22 15.23 -2.63
N SER A 271 2.15 15.65 -3.32
CA SER A 271 1.59 16.99 -3.16
C SER A 271 1.17 17.25 -1.70
N TYR A 272 0.52 16.28 -1.07
CA TYR A 272 0.13 16.36 0.34
C TYR A 272 1.33 16.47 1.27
N PHE A 273 2.33 15.59 1.10
CA PHE A 273 3.53 15.57 1.93
C PHE A 273 4.31 16.89 1.83
N ILE A 274 4.52 17.42 0.63
CA ILE A 274 5.25 18.67 0.43
C ILE A 274 4.54 19.83 1.11
N ILE A 275 3.21 19.95 0.96
CA ILE A 275 2.43 21.01 1.61
C ILE A 275 2.56 20.95 3.14
N ILE A 276 2.52 19.75 3.74
CA ILE A 276 2.70 19.59 5.18
C ILE A 276 4.13 19.91 5.61
N LEU A 277 5.11 19.50 4.81
CA LEU A 277 6.52 19.78 5.07
C LEU A 277 6.78 21.29 5.04
N GLU A 278 6.26 21.99 4.03
CA GLU A 278 6.36 23.46 3.92
C GLU A 278 5.65 24.18 5.08
N GLU A 279 4.45 23.75 5.43
CA GLU A 279 3.73 24.29 6.60
C GLU A 279 4.59 24.16 7.85
N HIS A 280 5.19 22.96 8.08
CA HIS A 280 6.02 22.75 9.26
C HIS A 280 7.33 23.53 9.21
N ALA A 281 8.06 23.46 8.09
CA ALA A 281 9.38 24.06 7.96
C ALA A 281 9.35 25.60 7.96
N PHE A 282 8.49 26.19 7.12
CA PHE A 282 8.49 27.63 6.88
C PHE A 282 7.47 28.35 7.76
N ILE A 283 6.20 27.92 7.75
CA ILE A 283 5.14 28.64 8.47
C ILE A 283 5.25 28.40 9.97
N ARG A 284 5.48 27.16 10.42
CA ARG A 284 5.67 26.79 11.82
C ARG A 284 7.12 26.86 12.29
N ARG A 285 8.05 27.24 11.41
CA ARG A 285 9.49 27.39 11.72
C ARG A 285 10.11 26.15 12.36
N GLY A 286 9.67 24.95 11.97
CA GLY A 286 10.11 23.67 12.51
C GLY A 286 9.73 23.41 13.98
N LYS A 287 8.81 24.20 14.56
CA LYS A 287 8.45 24.10 15.99
C LYS A 287 7.04 23.54 16.16
N PHE A 288 6.93 22.41 16.85
CA PHE A 288 5.63 21.82 17.18
C PHE A 288 4.79 22.65 18.14
N THR A 289 5.43 23.49 18.98
CA THR A 289 4.76 24.44 19.87
C THR A 289 3.95 25.52 19.14
N ASN A 290 4.21 25.71 17.85
CA ASN A 290 3.48 26.67 17.01
C ASN A 290 2.17 26.10 16.41
N TYR A 291 1.82 24.86 16.76
CA TYR A 291 0.52 24.28 16.43
C TYR A 291 -0.48 24.51 17.56
N ASN A 292 -1.65 25.03 17.18
CA ASN A 292 -2.76 25.18 18.14
C ASN A 292 -3.55 23.87 18.17
N LEU A 293 -3.31 23.04 19.19
CA LEU A 293 -4.00 21.75 19.34
C LEU A 293 -5.47 21.92 19.72
N ASP A 294 -5.87 23.04 20.35
CA ASP A 294 -7.27 23.32 20.68
C ASP A 294 -8.12 23.68 19.48
N ALA A 295 -7.46 23.92 18.33
CA ALA A 295 -8.15 24.15 17.05
C ALA A 295 -8.51 22.85 16.32
N TRP A 296 -8.19 21.67 16.87
CA TRP A 296 -8.45 20.40 16.24
C TRP A 296 -9.92 20.28 15.82
N ASN A 297 -10.13 20.02 14.50
CA ASN A 297 -11.42 19.82 13.87
C ASN A 297 -12.50 20.92 14.17
N ASP A 298 -12.05 22.14 14.47
CA ASP A 298 -12.94 23.29 14.70
C ASP A 298 -12.89 24.23 13.49
N PRO A 299 -13.99 24.37 12.71
CA PRO A 299 -14.02 25.21 11.51
C PRO A 299 -13.85 26.70 11.81
N ASN A 300 -14.15 27.15 13.06
CA ASN A 300 -14.04 28.55 13.45
C ASN A 300 -12.62 28.93 13.87
N LYS A 301 -11.81 27.93 14.26
CA LYS A 301 -10.43 28.13 14.72
C LYS A 301 -9.38 27.81 13.67
N LEU A 302 -9.71 26.91 12.74
CA LEU A 302 -8.82 26.54 11.65
C LEU A 302 -8.95 27.50 10.47
N PRO A 303 -7.85 27.83 9.77
CA PRO A 303 -7.93 28.61 8.54
C PRO A 303 -8.70 27.84 7.47
N HIS A 304 -9.35 28.54 6.55
CA HIS A 304 -10.07 27.91 5.42
C HIS A 304 -9.18 27.02 4.56
N GLY A 305 -7.88 27.33 4.46
CA GLY A 305 -6.90 26.52 3.77
C GLY A 305 -6.81 26.80 2.26
N ILE A 306 -7.20 28.00 1.81
CA ILE A 306 -7.18 28.38 0.39
C ILE A 306 -5.77 28.21 -0.20
N ALA A 307 -4.72 28.67 0.50
CA ALA A 307 -3.35 28.53 0.03
C ALA A 307 -2.95 27.07 -0.18
N ALA A 308 -3.29 26.19 0.77
CA ALA A 308 -3.03 24.77 0.64
C ALA A 308 -3.85 24.12 -0.49
N ALA A 309 -5.10 24.58 -0.70
CA ALA A 309 -5.94 24.11 -1.81
C ALA A 309 -5.36 24.51 -3.16
N VAL A 310 -4.89 25.77 -3.29
CA VAL A 310 -4.24 26.26 -4.51
C VAL A 310 -2.93 25.50 -4.76
N ALA A 311 -2.09 25.33 -3.74
CA ALA A 311 -0.84 24.58 -3.85
C ALA A 311 -1.10 23.12 -4.27
N PHE A 312 -2.10 22.45 -3.68
CA PHE A 312 -2.50 21.12 -4.09
C PHE A 312 -3.01 21.09 -5.55
N GLY A 313 -3.84 22.07 -5.93
CA GLY A 313 -4.33 22.20 -7.31
C GLY A 313 -3.21 22.40 -8.33
N LEU A 314 -2.20 23.22 -8.02
CA LEU A 314 -1.01 23.38 -8.87
C LEU A 314 -0.21 22.05 -8.94
N GLY A 315 -0.09 21.33 -7.84
CA GLY A 315 0.47 19.97 -7.83
C GLY A 315 -0.30 19.03 -8.77
N VAL A 316 -1.65 19.06 -8.72
CA VAL A 316 -2.51 18.26 -9.62
C VAL A 316 -2.20 18.61 -11.08
N VAL A 317 -2.14 19.88 -11.44
CA VAL A 317 -1.80 20.29 -12.82
C VAL A 317 -0.42 19.74 -13.22
N ALA A 318 0.58 19.86 -12.35
CA ALA A 318 1.94 19.43 -12.65
C ALA A 318 2.02 17.91 -12.90
N TRP A 319 1.44 17.09 -12.00
CA TRP A 319 1.52 15.65 -12.19
C TRP A 319 0.58 15.13 -13.31
N VAL A 320 -0.56 15.76 -13.57
CA VAL A 320 -1.41 15.43 -14.74
C VAL A 320 -0.67 15.69 -16.04
N MET A 321 0.10 16.77 -16.14
CA MET A 321 0.90 17.05 -17.34
C MET A 321 2.01 16.02 -17.57
N GLY A 322 2.60 15.45 -16.51
CA GLY A 322 3.66 14.44 -16.59
C GLY A 322 3.19 12.99 -16.43
N MET A 323 1.88 12.77 -16.28
CA MET A 323 1.32 11.43 -16.05
C MET A 323 1.46 10.55 -17.29
N SER A 324 1.84 9.27 -17.09
CA SER A 324 1.85 8.24 -18.13
C SER A 324 1.18 6.99 -17.58
N GLU A 325 -0.10 6.86 -17.87
CA GLU A 325 -0.95 5.73 -17.48
C GLU A 325 -1.57 5.12 -18.75
N ASP A 326 -1.99 3.86 -18.69
CA ASP A 326 -2.60 3.15 -19.84
C ASP A 326 -3.84 3.87 -20.41
N TRP A 327 -4.53 4.65 -19.58
CA TRP A 327 -5.76 5.36 -19.91
C TRP A 327 -5.55 6.85 -20.17
N TYR A 328 -4.38 7.42 -19.87
CA TYR A 328 -4.06 8.83 -20.06
C TYR A 328 -2.56 9.09 -20.12
N VAL A 329 -2.10 9.73 -21.17
CA VAL A 329 -0.73 10.24 -21.30
C VAL A 329 -0.78 11.78 -21.31
N GLY A 330 -0.09 12.38 -20.35
CA GLY A 330 -0.02 13.84 -20.23
C GLY A 330 0.87 14.47 -21.30
N PRO A 331 0.64 15.74 -21.63
CA PRO A 331 1.36 16.41 -22.72
C PRO A 331 2.87 16.54 -22.52
N LEU A 332 3.36 16.48 -21.28
CA LEU A 332 4.81 16.42 -21.02
C LEU A 332 5.35 14.99 -21.13
N ALA A 333 4.57 13.99 -20.72
CA ALA A 333 4.97 12.60 -20.85
C ALA A 333 5.03 12.15 -22.33
N ASP A 334 4.15 12.69 -23.18
CA ASP A 334 4.12 12.41 -24.62
C ASP A 334 5.34 12.95 -25.39
N LEU A 335 6.16 13.79 -24.75
CA LEU A 335 7.40 14.31 -25.35
C LEU A 335 8.60 13.36 -25.20
N PHE A 336 8.50 12.33 -24.36
CA PHE A 336 9.57 11.40 -24.05
C PHE A 336 9.19 9.95 -24.34
#